data_fe79f504ddbd8e7a20a09df833feee5f
#
_entry.id   fe79f504ddbd8e7a20a09df833feee5f
#
_cell.length_a   1.000
_cell.length_b   1.000
_cell.length_c   1.000
_cell.angle_alpha   90.00
_cell.angle_beta   90.00
_cell.angle_gamma   90.00
#
_symmetry.space_group_name_H-M   'P 1'
#
loop_
_entity.id
_entity.type
_entity.pdbx_description
1 polymer ?
#
loop_
_entity_poly.entity_id
_entity_poly.type
_entity_poly.pdbx_seq_one_letter_code
_entity_poly.pdbx_strand_id
1 'polypeptide(L)'
;MNHFSHDVSGKTVRAWMPSISEYSGPSYLALASAIEDAINAGLVRPGEKLPSQRLMADFLGLHVNTVNRGLRELAWRGRTRGNTRSGTVVLSFCDR
;
A
#
# COMPACT_ATOMS: atom_id res chain seq x y z
N MET A 1 -16.68 -5.83 -15.21
CA MET A 1 -16.39 -5.43 -14.91
C MET A 1 -15.68 -4.75 -14.37
N ASN A 2 -15.11 -4.50 -14.23
CA ASN A 2 -14.55 -3.86 -13.66
C ASN A 2 -13.35 -3.41 -13.86
N HIS A 3 -12.79 -2.84 -14.01
CA HIS A 3 -11.69 -2.35 -14.49
C HIS A 3 -11.19 -1.24 -13.79
N PHE A 4 -11.83 -0.85 -12.98
CA PHE A 4 -11.59 0.26 -12.23
C PHE A 4 -10.39 0.16 -11.35
N SER A 5 -9.90 -0.95 -11.11
CA SER A 5 -8.83 -1.09 -10.15
C SER A 5 -7.48 -1.31 -10.77
N HIS A 6 -7.31 -0.96 -12.02
CA HIS A 6 -6.00 -1.08 -12.61
C HIS A 6 -5.12 0.08 -12.22
N ASP A 7 -3.88 -0.18 -11.90
CA ASP A 7 -2.94 0.87 -11.66
C ASP A 7 -1.94 0.89 -12.81
N VAL A 8 -0.92 1.71 -12.69
CA VAL A 8 -0.01 1.92 -13.80
C VAL A 8 0.84 0.71 -14.14
N SER A 9 0.92 -0.24 -13.26
CA SER A 9 1.71 -1.42 -13.55
C SER A 9 0.88 -2.52 -14.16
N GLY A 10 -0.40 -2.27 -14.37
CA GLY A 10 -1.28 -3.25 -14.97
C GLY A 10 -1.93 -4.19 -14.00
N LYS A 11 -1.57 -4.09 -12.74
CA LYS A 11 -2.20 -4.91 -11.71
C LYS A 11 -3.46 -4.25 -11.23
N THR A 12 -4.39 -5.03 -10.73
CA THR A 12 -5.53 -4.47 -10.07
C THR A 12 -5.24 -4.35 -8.60
N VAL A 13 -5.77 -3.31 -7.99
CA VAL A 13 -5.62 -3.12 -6.55
C VAL A 13 -6.16 -4.33 -5.81
N ARG A 14 -7.28 -4.84 -6.29
CA ARG A 14 -7.93 -5.97 -5.69
C ARG A 14 -7.05 -7.21 -5.64
N ALA A 15 -6.15 -7.34 -6.60
CA ALA A 15 -5.35 -8.56 -6.71
C ALA A 15 -4.38 -8.72 -5.54
N TRP A 16 -3.87 -7.63 -5.00
CA TRP A 16 -2.87 -7.75 -3.95
C TRP A 16 -3.26 -7.13 -2.62
N MET A 17 -4.30 -6.35 -2.61
CA MET A 17 -4.66 -5.65 -1.39
C MET A 17 -5.43 -6.59 -0.46
N PRO A 18 -4.83 -7.04 0.63
CA PRO A 18 -5.53 -7.93 1.54
C PRO A 18 -6.54 -7.14 2.37
N SER A 19 -7.44 -7.87 3.00
CA SER A 19 -8.42 -7.26 3.86
C SER A 19 -7.74 -6.77 5.13
N ILE A 20 -7.93 -5.51 5.48
CA ILE A 20 -7.34 -5.00 6.70
C ILE A 20 -8.13 -5.39 7.93
N SER A 21 -9.33 -5.92 7.76
CA SER A 21 -10.12 -6.35 8.91
C SER A 21 -9.52 -7.55 9.62
N GLU A 22 -8.58 -8.21 8.99
CA GLU A 22 -7.89 -9.33 9.61
C GLU A 22 -6.77 -8.89 10.55
N TYR A 23 -6.51 -7.61 10.60
CA TYR A 23 -5.44 -7.09 11.43
C TYR A 23 -6.06 -6.35 12.60
N SER A 24 -5.41 -6.44 13.75
CA SER A 24 -5.90 -5.76 14.94
C SER A 24 -5.22 -4.40 15.08
N GLY A 25 -5.79 -3.58 15.94
CA GLY A 25 -5.22 -2.29 16.23
C GLY A 25 -5.78 -1.19 15.36
N PRO A 26 -5.18 0.00 15.44
CA PRO A 26 -5.64 1.13 14.64
C PRO A 26 -5.57 0.85 13.15
N SER A 27 -6.50 1.44 12.42
CA SER A 27 -6.60 1.19 10.98
C SER A 27 -5.32 1.51 10.23
N TYR A 28 -4.62 2.57 10.62
CA TYR A 28 -3.41 2.91 9.88
C TYR A 28 -2.31 1.88 10.09
N LEU A 29 -2.24 1.27 11.26
CA LEU A 29 -1.27 0.20 11.50
C LEU A 29 -1.68 -1.07 10.78
N ALA A 30 -2.98 -1.35 10.77
CA ALA A 30 -3.48 -2.50 10.02
C ALA A 30 -3.14 -2.35 8.54
N LEU A 31 -3.33 -1.16 8.01
CA LEU A 31 -3.00 -0.92 6.62
C LEU A 31 -1.51 -1.11 6.35
N ALA A 32 -0.66 -0.54 7.22
CA ALA A 32 0.78 -0.69 7.04
C ALA A 32 1.18 -2.15 7.06
N SER A 33 0.65 -2.90 8.01
CA SER A 33 0.99 -4.32 8.13
C SER A 33 0.48 -5.12 6.94
N ALA A 34 -0.71 -4.79 6.45
CA ALA A 34 -1.26 -5.50 5.30
C ALA A 34 -0.41 -5.27 4.05
N ILE A 35 0.03 -4.03 3.84
CA ILE A 35 0.86 -3.73 2.69
C ILE A 35 2.23 -4.38 2.86
N GLU A 36 2.78 -4.34 4.06
CA GLU A 36 4.05 -4.98 4.31
C GLU A 36 3.99 -6.47 4.02
N ASP A 37 2.90 -7.12 4.42
CA ASP A 37 2.73 -8.54 4.14
C ASP A 37 2.65 -8.79 2.63
N ALA A 38 1.99 -7.89 1.90
CA ALA A 38 1.91 -8.04 0.45
C ALA A 38 3.29 -7.91 -0.19
N ILE A 39 4.11 -7.00 0.33
CA ILE A 39 5.48 -6.85 -0.15
C ILE A 39 6.27 -8.12 0.15
N ASN A 40 6.15 -8.63 1.36
CA ASN A 40 6.89 -9.82 1.75
C ASN A 40 6.46 -11.04 0.95
N ALA A 41 5.20 -11.08 0.54
CA ALA A 41 4.69 -12.19 -0.25
C ALA A 41 5.01 -12.07 -1.72
N GLY A 42 5.64 -10.98 -2.12
CA GLY A 42 6.00 -10.79 -3.51
C GLY A 42 4.86 -10.30 -4.40
N LEU A 43 3.75 -9.92 -3.80
CA LEU A 43 2.62 -9.41 -4.57
C LEU A 43 2.88 -8.02 -5.10
N VAL A 44 3.71 -7.26 -4.40
CA VAL A 44 4.15 -5.95 -4.83
C VAL A 44 5.66 -5.97 -4.73
N ARG A 45 6.33 -5.62 -5.81
CA ARG A 45 7.77 -5.78 -5.89
C ARG A 45 8.51 -4.48 -5.63
N PRO A 46 9.78 -4.58 -5.23
CA PRO A 46 10.59 -3.38 -5.10
C PRO A 46 10.61 -2.60 -6.41
N GLY A 47 10.52 -1.28 -6.29
CA GLY A 47 10.50 -0.41 -7.45
C GLY A 47 9.11 -0.13 -7.97
N GLU A 48 8.13 -0.92 -7.58
CA GLU A 48 6.77 -0.67 -8.03
C GLU A 48 6.14 0.44 -7.22
N LYS A 49 5.24 1.16 -7.85
CA LYS A 49 4.48 2.17 -7.17
C LYS A 49 3.22 1.58 -6.58
N LEU A 50 2.88 2.05 -5.40
CA LEU A 50 1.59 1.71 -4.80
C LEU A 50 0.52 2.59 -5.44
N PRO A 51 -0.73 2.15 -5.37
CA PRO A 51 -1.83 3.00 -5.83
C PRO A 51 -1.86 4.30 -5.06
N SER A 52 -2.54 5.30 -5.59
CA SER A 52 -2.65 6.59 -4.92
C SER A 52 -3.36 6.43 -3.58
N GLN A 53 -3.11 7.37 -2.68
CA GLN A 53 -3.77 7.35 -1.38
C GLN A 53 -5.27 7.39 -1.53
N ARG A 54 -5.76 8.20 -2.44
CA ARG A 54 -7.20 8.32 -2.64
C ARG A 54 -7.80 7.01 -3.15
N LEU A 55 -7.12 6.37 -4.08
CA LEU A 55 -7.61 5.10 -4.59
C LEU A 55 -7.65 4.05 -3.48
N MET A 56 -6.59 3.98 -2.69
CA MET A 56 -6.59 3.03 -1.59
C MET A 56 -7.66 3.35 -0.55
N ALA A 57 -7.86 4.63 -0.26
CA ALA A 57 -8.88 5.04 0.68
C ALA A 57 -10.25 4.61 0.18
N ASP A 58 -10.53 4.86 -1.08
CA ASP A 58 -11.81 4.48 -1.66
C ASP A 58 -11.99 2.97 -1.65
N PHE A 59 -10.95 2.25 -2.02
CA PHE A 59 -11.05 0.81 -2.12
C PHE A 59 -11.25 0.16 -0.76
N LEU A 60 -10.57 0.68 0.25
CA LEU A 60 -10.59 0.09 1.58
C LEU A 60 -11.66 0.68 2.49
N GLY A 61 -12.32 1.73 2.04
CA GLY A 61 -13.32 2.38 2.88
C GLY A 61 -12.71 3.16 4.03
N LEU A 62 -11.51 3.70 3.83
CA LEU A 62 -10.80 4.45 4.86
C LEU A 62 -10.74 5.92 4.49
N HIS A 63 -10.53 6.74 5.49
CA HIS A 63 -10.27 8.15 5.26
C HIS A 63 -8.86 8.29 4.67
N VAL A 64 -8.70 9.26 3.78
CA VAL A 64 -7.40 9.44 3.13
C VAL A 64 -6.31 9.77 4.14
N ASN A 65 -6.65 10.44 5.23
CA ASN A 65 -5.66 10.72 6.28
C ASN A 65 -5.17 9.45 6.94
N THR A 66 -6.05 8.47 7.09
CA THR A 66 -5.67 7.17 7.64
C THR A 66 -4.71 6.46 6.71
N VAL A 67 -4.99 6.52 5.41
CA VAL A 67 -4.09 5.91 4.42
C VAL A 67 -2.74 6.61 4.46
N ASN A 68 -2.74 7.94 4.51
CA ASN A 68 -1.49 8.69 4.57
C ASN A 68 -0.67 8.27 5.79
N ARG A 69 -1.32 8.14 6.93
CA ARG A 69 -0.65 7.73 8.15
C ARG A 69 -0.06 6.33 8.02
N GLY A 70 -0.81 5.43 7.41
CA GLY A 70 -0.30 4.07 7.19
C GLY A 70 0.92 4.05 6.29
N LEU A 71 0.90 4.87 5.23
CA LEU A 71 2.05 4.92 4.33
C LEU A 71 3.26 5.55 5.01
N ARG A 72 3.04 6.52 5.91
CA ARG A 72 4.16 7.08 6.66
C ARG A 72 4.75 6.04 7.62
N GLU A 73 3.91 5.20 8.17
CA GLU A 73 4.39 4.11 9.01
C GLU A 73 5.24 3.14 8.19
N LEU A 74 4.81 2.82 6.98
CA LEU A 74 5.60 1.96 6.10
C LEU A 74 6.94 2.59 5.75
N ALA A 75 6.94 3.89 5.51
CA ALA A 75 8.18 4.59 5.21
C ALA A 75 9.11 4.55 6.42
N TRP A 76 8.54 4.71 7.60
CA TRP A 76 9.32 4.64 8.82
C TRP A 76 9.93 3.26 9.01
N ARG A 77 9.20 2.22 8.61
CA ARG A 77 9.71 0.85 8.66
C ARG A 77 10.74 0.57 7.58
N GLY A 78 10.97 1.51 6.68
CA GLY A 78 11.96 1.34 5.62
C GLY A 78 11.47 0.54 4.44
N ARG A 79 10.17 0.32 4.32
CA ARG A 79 9.64 -0.51 3.25
C ARG A 79 9.24 0.28 2.01
N THR A 80 8.99 1.56 2.16
CA THR A 80 8.56 2.40 1.05
C THR A 80 9.20 3.77 1.16
N ARG A 81 9.13 4.50 0.06
CA ARG A 81 9.56 5.88 0.02
C ARG A 81 8.44 6.70 -0.61
N GLY A 82 7.99 7.72 0.10
CA GLY A 82 6.99 8.61 -0.43
C GLY A 82 7.59 9.73 -1.22
N ASN A 83 6.85 10.19 -2.23
CA ASN A 83 7.28 11.30 -3.05
C ASN A 83 6.04 12.04 -3.48
N THR A 84 6.04 13.35 -3.31
CA THR A 84 4.85 14.13 -3.62
C THR A 84 4.49 14.08 -5.09
N ARG A 85 5.46 13.89 -5.95
CA ARG A 85 5.19 13.82 -7.37
C ARG A 85 4.93 12.43 -7.87
N SER A 86 5.75 11.49 -7.43
CA SER A 86 5.72 10.15 -7.96
C SER A 86 4.88 9.19 -7.15
N GLY A 87 4.39 9.61 -6.01
CA GLY A 87 3.63 8.70 -5.15
C GLY A 87 4.56 7.88 -4.28
N THR A 88 4.09 6.73 -3.85
CA THR A 88 4.82 5.87 -2.94
C THR A 88 5.42 4.70 -3.71
N VAL A 89 6.71 4.48 -3.52
CA VAL A 89 7.45 3.43 -4.22
C VAL A 89 7.93 2.41 -3.20
N VAL A 90 7.82 1.14 -3.55
CA VAL A 90 8.30 0.05 -2.70
C VAL A 90 9.81 -0.03 -2.78
N LEU A 91 10.46 -0.11 -1.63
CA LEU A 91 11.91 -0.18 -1.58
C LEU A 91 12.36 -1.63 -1.50
N SER A 92 13.58 -1.87 -1.98
CA SER A 92 14.20 -3.17 -1.82
C SER A 92 14.59 -3.31 -0.36
N PHE A 93 14.12 -4.35 0.27
CA PHE A 93 14.40 -4.49 1.68
C PHE A 93 15.58 -5.37 1.97
N CYS A 94 16.17 -5.86 0.94
CA CYS A 94 17.27 -6.66 1.24
C CYS A 94 18.44 -5.92 1.57
N ASP A 95 18.41 -4.92 1.73
CA ASP A 95 19.41 -4.27 2.08
C ASP A 95 19.92 -4.33 3.25
N ARG A 96 19.95 -4.85 3.43
CA ARG A 96 20.46 -5.06 4.32
C ARG A 96 20.99 -5.26 4.37
#